data_6fb0132393c46e9d91aed3c56846c17a
#
_entry.id   6fb0132393c46e9d91aed3c56846c17a
#
_cell.length_a   1.000
_cell.length_b   1.000
_cell.length_c   1.000
_cell.angle_alpha   90.00
_cell.angle_beta   90.00
_cell.angle_gamma   90.00
#
_symmetry.space_group_name_H-M   'P 1'
#
loop_
_entity.id
_entity.type
_entity.pdbx_description
1 polymer ?
#
loop_
_entity_poly.entity_id
_entity_poly.type
_entity_poly.pdbx_seq_one_letter_code
_entity_poly.pdbx_strand_id
1 'polypeptide(L)'
;MNATTLPATAVSARTVPTDAPRTRAAGIAIAAATIVSTVFVALDRSGGGSNPLEILQGIARLQGLKELVHGVAIASVCAYGFGYAVLARRLGLQRPLVLAGLVAYLLGCAAMIGATILDGFVTPHVAVDAITAAPERVAFAYNLVHYLGVVLNDLAKLGWILQAAAALAWSIGLIRERGFGRTVGAIGVLSSALVVLVVVGSATNMSMTALLGVLLAQLIWNIAAAVLLIRAPADSRF
;
A
#
# COMPACT_ATOMS: atom_id res chain seq x y z
N MET A 1 53.45 -46.36 -18.72
CA MET A 1 52.13 -45.93 -18.32
C MET A 1 52.16 -44.40 -18.18
N ASN A 2 51.69 -43.68 -19.20
CA ASN A 2 51.65 -42.21 -19.22
C ASN A 2 50.31 -41.76 -18.73
N ALA A 3 50.26 -41.12 -17.53
CA ALA A 3 49.06 -40.48 -17.00
C ALA A 3 48.87 -39.14 -17.70
N THR A 4 47.84 -39.05 -18.56
CA THR A 4 47.40 -37.82 -19.21
C THR A 4 46.62 -36.99 -18.22
N THR A 5 47.22 -35.91 -17.69
CA THR A 5 46.56 -34.92 -16.85
C THR A 5 45.63 -34.07 -17.76
N LEU A 6 44.33 -34.20 -17.56
CA LEU A 6 43.32 -33.30 -18.18
C LEU A 6 43.46 -31.89 -17.60
N PRO A 7 43.41 -30.84 -18.41
CA PRO A 7 43.46 -29.47 -17.95
C PRO A 7 42.15 -29.14 -17.17
N ALA A 8 42.30 -28.63 -15.97
CA ALA A 8 41.18 -28.10 -15.15
C ALA A 8 40.56 -26.92 -15.92
N THR A 9 39.37 -27.12 -16.44
CA THR A 9 38.55 -26.06 -17.04
C THR A 9 38.22 -25.04 -15.96
N ALA A 10 38.84 -23.87 -16.02
CA ALA A 10 38.52 -22.75 -15.15
C ALA A 10 37.04 -22.36 -15.36
N VAL A 11 36.18 -22.75 -14.44
CA VAL A 11 34.79 -22.29 -14.39
C VAL A 11 34.86 -20.77 -14.12
N SER A 12 34.65 -19.99 -15.19
CA SER A 12 34.53 -18.55 -15.10
C SER A 12 33.44 -18.21 -14.07
N ALA A 13 33.85 -17.67 -12.96
CA ALA A 13 32.92 -17.17 -11.92
C ALA A 13 32.04 -16.10 -12.57
N ARG A 14 30.82 -16.49 -12.94
CA ARG A 14 29.79 -15.57 -13.43
C ARG A 14 29.58 -14.54 -12.33
N THR A 15 30.07 -13.33 -12.51
CA THR A 15 29.77 -12.19 -11.63
C THR A 15 28.26 -11.96 -11.64
N VAL A 16 27.60 -12.36 -10.55
CA VAL A 16 26.18 -12.08 -10.35
C VAL A 16 26.03 -10.56 -10.28
N PRO A 17 25.22 -9.93 -11.14
CA PRO A 17 25.02 -8.49 -11.12
C PRO A 17 24.62 -8.04 -9.72
N THR A 18 25.27 -7.01 -9.19
CA THR A 18 24.95 -6.45 -7.87
C THR A 18 23.51 -5.94 -7.88
N ASP A 19 22.64 -6.44 -6.99
CA ASP A 19 21.22 -6.02 -6.86
C ASP A 19 21.07 -4.59 -6.26
N ALA A 20 22.17 -3.89 -6.00
CA ALA A 20 22.21 -2.56 -5.39
C ALA A 20 21.37 -1.49 -6.13
N PRO A 21 21.44 -1.34 -7.47
CA PRO A 21 20.65 -0.33 -8.17
C PRO A 21 19.14 -0.58 -8.01
N ARG A 22 18.72 -1.85 -8.05
CA ARG A 22 17.30 -2.23 -7.88
C ARG A 22 16.79 -1.95 -6.49
N THR A 23 17.59 -2.22 -5.47
CA THR A 23 17.23 -1.99 -4.07
C THR A 23 17.07 -0.50 -3.80
N ARG A 24 17.99 0.34 -4.30
CA ARG A 24 17.89 1.79 -4.19
C ARG A 24 16.68 2.35 -4.94
N ALA A 25 16.42 1.88 -6.16
CA ALA A 25 15.25 2.27 -6.94
C ALA A 25 13.94 1.92 -6.22
N ALA A 26 13.86 0.74 -5.60
CA ALA A 26 12.71 0.32 -4.80
C ALA A 26 12.48 1.25 -3.59
N GLY A 27 13.54 1.62 -2.87
CA GLY A 27 13.44 2.58 -1.78
C GLY A 27 12.97 3.96 -2.24
N ILE A 28 13.50 4.46 -3.37
CA ILE A 28 13.05 5.72 -3.98
C ILE A 28 11.57 5.63 -4.39
N ALA A 29 11.14 4.51 -4.98
CA ALA A 29 9.75 4.29 -5.36
C ALA A 29 8.79 4.34 -4.16
N ILE A 30 9.15 3.68 -3.03
CA ILE A 30 8.36 3.76 -1.79
C ILE A 30 8.30 5.21 -1.29
N ALA A 31 9.44 5.91 -1.20
CA ALA A 31 9.49 7.28 -0.70
C ALA A 31 8.65 8.23 -1.57
N ALA A 32 8.82 8.17 -2.90
CA ALA A 32 8.06 8.97 -3.85
C ALA A 32 6.55 8.68 -3.76
N ALA A 33 6.15 7.40 -3.75
CA ALA A 33 4.77 7.00 -3.59
C ALA A 33 4.18 7.51 -2.26
N THR A 34 4.95 7.48 -1.17
CA THR A 34 4.52 7.98 0.14
C THR A 34 4.26 9.48 0.11
N ILE A 35 5.17 10.27 -0.45
CA ILE A 35 5.01 11.73 -0.56
C ILE A 35 3.81 12.06 -1.45
N VAL A 36 3.76 11.46 -2.64
CA VAL A 36 2.71 11.73 -3.61
C VAL A 36 1.35 11.33 -3.05
N SER A 37 1.18 10.11 -2.51
CA SER A 37 -0.10 9.68 -1.96
C SER A 37 -0.55 10.54 -0.78
N THR A 38 0.37 10.98 0.09
CA THR A 38 0.03 11.88 1.21
C THR A 38 -0.50 13.22 0.72
N VAL A 39 0.13 13.82 -0.30
CA VAL A 39 -0.33 15.08 -0.90
C VAL A 39 -1.71 14.91 -1.53
N PHE A 40 -1.92 13.83 -2.29
CA PHE A 40 -3.20 13.61 -2.98
C PHE A 40 -4.33 13.25 -2.02
N VAL A 41 -4.08 12.50 -0.94
CA VAL A 41 -5.08 12.28 0.12
C VAL A 41 -5.50 13.59 0.78
N ALA A 42 -4.59 14.55 0.95
CA ALA A 42 -4.93 15.87 1.48
C ALA A 42 -5.80 16.71 0.51
N LEU A 43 -5.80 16.39 -0.77
CA LEU A 43 -6.64 17.02 -1.79
C LEU A 43 -8.00 16.34 -1.95
N ASP A 44 -8.16 15.12 -1.42
CA ASP A 44 -9.43 14.39 -1.52
C ASP A 44 -10.53 15.11 -0.74
N ARG A 45 -11.66 15.32 -1.40
CA ARG A 45 -12.82 16.00 -0.83
C ARG A 45 -14.04 15.11 -0.92
N SER A 46 -14.85 15.13 0.12
CA SER A 46 -16.17 14.49 0.10
C SER A 46 -17.22 15.46 -0.47
N GLY A 47 -18.13 14.95 -1.30
CA GLY A 47 -19.33 15.68 -1.67
C GLY A 47 -20.22 15.88 -0.43
N GLY A 48 -20.63 17.13 -0.18
CA GLY A 48 -21.58 17.46 0.89
C GLY A 48 -22.98 17.69 0.31
N GLY A 49 -24.00 17.56 1.18
CA GLY A 49 -25.39 17.86 0.85
C GLY A 49 -26.31 17.53 2.02
N SER A 50 -27.51 18.11 2.04
CA SER A 50 -28.54 17.89 3.07
C SER A 50 -29.61 16.87 2.66
N ASN A 51 -29.65 16.54 1.36
CA ASN A 51 -30.60 15.58 0.78
C ASN A 51 -29.92 14.70 -0.29
N PRO A 52 -30.52 13.57 -0.70
CA PRO A 52 -29.92 12.64 -1.65
C PRO A 52 -29.44 13.28 -2.96
N LEU A 53 -30.21 14.19 -3.54
CA LEU A 53 -29.84 14.85 -4.79
C LEU A 53 -28.65 15.77 -4.62
N GLU A 54 -28.59 16.57 -3.57
CA GLU A 54 -27.45 17.44 -3.28
C GLU A 54 -26.17 16.66 -3.03
N ILE A 55 -26.25 15.52 -2.33
CA ILE A 55 -25.11 14.63 -2.09
C ILE A 55 -24.58 14.10 -3.42
N LEU A 56 -25.46 13.58 -4.30
CA LEU A 56 -25.04 13.10 -5.62
C LEU A 56 -24.49 14.23 -6.49
N GLN A 57 -25.08 15.43 -6.47
CA GLN A 57 -24.55 16.59 -7.17
C GLN A 57 -23.16 16.99 -6.63
N GLY A 58 -22.96 16.93 -5.31
CA GLY A 58 -21.66 17.18 -4.67
C GLY A 58 -20.60 16.21 -5.15
N ILE A 59 -20.93 14.91 -5.22
CA ILE A 59 -20.04 13.86 -5.73
C ILE A 59 -19.76 14.07 -7.23
N ALA A 60 -20.79 14.29 -8.03
CA ALA A 60 -20.67 14.49 -9.48
C ALA A 60 -19.78 15.69 -9.84
N ARG A 61 -19.88 16.81 -9.10
CA ARG A 61 -19.00 17.98 -9.29
C ARG A 61 -17.54 17.69 -9.06
N LEU A 62 -17.23 16.70 -8.24
CA LEU A 62 -15.85 16.32 -7.88
C LEU A 62 -15.31 15.17 -8.73
N GLN A 63 -16.05 14.66 -9.73
CA GLN A 63 -15.69 13.48 -10.52
C GLN A 63 -14.23 13.54 -11.00
N GLY A 64 -13.85 14.56 -11.77
CA GLY A 64 -12.49 14.66 -12.33
C GLY A 64 -11.39 14.74 -11.26
N LEU A 65 -11.67 15.41 -10.13
CA LEU A 65 -10.71 15.44 -9.00
C LEU A 65 -10.61 14.05 -8.37
N LYS A 66 -11.71 13.36 -8.14
CA LYS A 66 -11.72 12.02 -7.57
C LYS A 66 -11.00 11.02 -8.48
N GLU A 67 -11.27 11.03 -9.77
CA GLU A 67 -10.57 10.17 -10.73
C GLU A 67 -9.03 10.41 -10.70
N LEU A 68 -8.60 11.66 -10.66
CA LEU A 68 -7.19 12.01 -10.58
C LEU A 68 -6.56 11.53 -9.28
N VAL A 69 -7.15 11.88 -8.13
CA VAL A 69 -6.64 11.53 -6.79
C VAL A 69 -6.53 10.01 -6.65
N HIS A 70 -7.57 9.29 -7.05
CA HIS A 70 -7.62 7.84 -6.90
C HIS A 70 -6.77 7.10 -7.96
N GLY A 71 -6.65 7.66 -9.17
CA GLY A 71 -5.69 7.17 -10.18
C GLY A 71 -4.25 7.24 -9.67
N VAL A 72 -3.87 8.35 -9.05
CA VAL A 72 -2.55 8.51 -8.40
C VAL A 72 -2.39 7.57 -7.19
N ALA A 73 -3.45 7.36 -6.42
CA ALA A 73 -3.43 6.40 -5.31
C ALA A 73 -3.17 4.97 -5.81
N ILE A 74 -3.82 4.52 -6.90
CA ILE A 74 -3.56 3.20 -7.51
C ILE A 74 -2.11 3.08 -7.97
N ALA A 75 -1.57 4.10 -8.66
CA ALA A 75 -0.18 4.12 -9.09
C ALA A 75 0.78 4.03 -7.89
N SER A 76 0.47 4.72 -6.79
CA SER A 76 1.24 4.65 -5.54
C SER A 76 1.20 3.26 -4.91
N VAL A 77 0.02 2.60 -4.88
CA VAL A 77 -0.12 1.22 -4.39
C VAL A 77 0.72 0.24 -5.22
N CYS A 78 0.76 0.40 -6.54
CA CYS A 78 1.63 -0.39 -7.42
C CYS A 78 3.11 -0.17 -7.12
N ALA A 79 3.52 1.08 -6.90
CA ALA A 79 4.90 1.42 -6.53
C ALA A 79 5.29 0.83 -5.17
N TYR A 80 4.39 0.85 -4.19
CA TYR A 80 4.58 0.14 -2.92
C TYR A 80 4.71 -1.37 -3.12
N GLY A 81 3.84 -1.98 -3.93
CA GLY A 81 3.90 -3.41 -4.25
C GLY A 81 5.28 -3.81 -4.80
N PHE A 82 5.80 -3.03 -5.75
CA PHE A 82 7.15 -3.21 -6.28
C PHE A 82 8.22 -3.06 -5.18
N GLY A 83 8.17 -1.97 -4.42
CA GLY A 83 9.17 -1.67 -3.39
C GLY A 83 9.24 -2.74 -2.30
N TYR A 84 8.08 -3.18 -1.81
CA TYR A 84 7.98 -4.21 -0.77
C TYR A 84 8.27 -5.62 -1.28
N ALA A 85 8.03 -5.91 -2.55
CA ALA A 85 8.50 -7.17 -3.16
C ALA A 85 10.05 -7.23 -3.17
N VAL A 86 10.73 -6.11 -3.44
CA VAL A 86 12.19 -6.03 -3.36
C VAL A 86 12.67 -6.16 -1.89
N LEU A 87 11.98 -5.53 -0.93
CA LEU A 87 12.27 -5.70 0.49
C LEU A 87 12.15 -7.17 0.92
N ALA A 88 11.03 -7.82 0.58
CA ALA A 88 10.79 -9.22 0.91
C ALA A 88 11.84 -10.15 0.28
N ARG A 89 12.21 -9.91 -1.00
CA ARG A 89 13.29 -10.65 -1.66
C ARG A 89 14.62 -10.49 -0.92
N ARG A 90 14.94 -9.30 -0.45
CA ARG A 90 16.14 -9.02 0.32
C ARG A 90 16.14 -9.70 1.69
N LEU A 91 14.99 -9.75 2.38
CA LEU A 91 14.83 -10.45 3.65
C LEU A 91 14.88 -11.98 3.51
N GLY A 92 14.78 -12.48 2.26
CA GLY A 92 14.88 -13.90 1.92
C GLY A 92 13.50 -14.56 1.80
N LEU A 93 13.02 -14.72 0.57
CA LEU A 93 11.73 -15.35 0.26
C LEU A 93 11.62 -16.83 0.69
N GLN A 94 12.76 -17.48 0.96
CA GLN A 94 12.79 -18.85 1.49
C GLN A 94 12.31 -18.94 2.95
N ARG A 95 12.27 -17.81 3.66
CA ARG A 95 11.74 -17.75 5.03
C ARG A 95 10.21 -17.70 4.98
N PRO A 96 9.49 -18.68 5.55
CA PRO A 96 8.02 -18.74 5.42
C PRO A 96 7.30 -17.47 5.87
N LEU A 97 7.79 -16.83 6.95
CA LEU A 97 7.20 -15.59 7.47
C LEU A 97 7.38 -14.42 6.51
N VAL A 98 8.52 -14.33 5.80
CA VAL A 98 8.75 -13.27 4.80
C VAL A 98 7.85 -13.47 3.58
N LEU A 99 7.71 -14.71 3.12
CA LEU A 99 6.82 -15.05 2.01
C LEU A 99 5.35 -14.79 2.37
N ALA A 100 4.91 -15.23 3.54
CA ALA A 100 3.56 -14.96 4.03
C ALA A 100 3.28 -13.47 4.13
N GLY A 101 4.25 -12.66 4.60
CA GLY A 101 4.18 -11.21 4.61
C GLY A 101 4.02 -10.63 3.21
N LEU A 102 4.75 -11.13 2.21
CA LEU A 102 4.60 -10.67 0.83
C LEU A 102 3.22 -10.97 0.27
N VAL A 103 2.72 -12.18 0.49
CA VAL A 103 1.35 -12.57 0.05
C VAL A 103 0.30 -11.68 0.72
N ALA A 104 0.38 -11.50 2.03
CA ALA A 104 -0.54 -10.61 2.77
C ALA A 104 -0.47 -9.18 2.23
N TYR A 105 0.73 -8.66 1.97
CA TYR A 105 0.91 -7.31 1.44
C TYR A 105 0.25 -7.13 0.07
N LEU A 106 0.45 -8.07 -0.85
CA LEU A 106 -0.12 -8.00 -2.20
C LEU A 106 -1.65 -8.15 -2.18
N LEU A 107 -2.20 -9.01 -1.33
CA LEU A 107 -3.65 -9.09 -1.11
C LEU A 107 -4.19 -7.78 -0.50
N GLY A 108 -3.45 -7.18 0.43
CA GLY A 108 -3.77 -5.86 0.97
C GLY A 108 -3.76 -4.77 -0.10
N CYS A 109 -2.78 -4.78 -1.02
CA CYS A 109 -2.75 -3.87 -2.16
C CYS A 109 -3.97 -4.07 -3.08
N ALA A 110 -4.36 -5.32 -3.36
CA ALA A 110 -5.53 -5.61 -4.18
C ALA A 110 -6.83 -5.08 -3.53
N ALA A 111 -7.00 -5.27 -2.23
CA ALA A 111 -8.13 -4.72 -1.48
C ALA A 111 -8.15 -3.18 -1.51
N MET A 112 -7.00 -2.53 -1.34
CA MET A 112 -6.87 -1.06 -1.43
C MET A 112 -7.18 -0.55 -2.83
N ILE A 113 -6.73 -1.22 -3.90
CA ILE A 113 -7.07 -0.87 -5.27
C ILE A 113 -8.58 -1.00 -5.49
N GLY A 114 -9.21 -2.07 -5.01
CA GLY A 114 -10.66 -2.25 -5.07
C GLY A 114 -11.43 -1.11 -4.39
N ALA A 115 -11.04 -0.74 -3.15
CA ALA A 115 -11.60 0.39 -2.44
C ALA A 115 -11.44 1.70 -3.23
N THR A 116 -10.25 1.93 -3.76
CA THR A 116 -9.92 3.13 -4.54
C THR A 116 -10.72 3.23 -5.84
N ILE A 117 -10.97 2.10 -6.53
CA ILE A 117 -11.83 2.07 -7.73
C ILE A 117 -13.26 2.42 -7.37
N LEU A 118 -13.80 1.89 -6.28
CA LEU A 118 -15.16 2.19 -5.84
C LEU A 118 -15.34 3.67 -5.52
N ASP A 119 -14.43 4.29 -4.78
CA ASP A 119 -14.52 5.69 -4.39
C ASP A 119 -14.21 6.66 -5.55
N GLY A 120 -13.16 6.39 -6.30
CA GLY A 120 -12.64 7.32 -7.30
C GLY A 120 -13.34 7.27 -8.65
N PHE A 121 -13.90 6.11 -9.01
CA PHE A 121 -14.45 5.91 -10.35
C PHE A 121 -15.91 5.48 -10.33
N VAL A 122 -16.28 4.42 -9.59
CA VAL A 122 -17.64 3.89 -9.63
C VAL A 122 -18.63 4.86 -9.01
N THR A 123 -18.36 5.35 -7.82
CA THR A 123 -19.26 6.25 -7.08
C THR A 123 -19.52 7.56 -7.83
N PRO A 124 -18.51 8.27 -8.39
CA PRO A 124 -18.74 9.47 -9.19
C PRO A 124 -19.55 9.22 -10.46
N HIS A 125 -19.30 8.10 -11.17
CA HIS A 125 -20.09 7.76 -12.37
C HIS A 125 -21.56 7.51 -12.03
N VAL A 126 -21.86 6.74 -10.98
CA VAL A 126 -23.23 6.53 -10.51
C VAL A 126 -23.91 7.87 -10.18
N ALA A 127 -23.17 8.79 -9.56
CA ALA A 127 -23.72 10.10 -9.22
C ALA A 127 -24.01 10.94 -10.47
N VAL A 128 -23.09 11.01 -11.43
CA VAL A 128 -23.29 11.77 -12.69
C VAL A 128 -24.49 11.26 -13.47
N ASP A 129 -24.66 9.95 -13.60
CA ASP A 129 -25.78 9.34 -14.33
C ASP A 129 -27.14 9.59 -13.66
N ALA A 130 -27.15 9.86 -12.35
CA ALA A 130 -28.38 10.00 -11.57
C ALA A 130 -28.90 11.45 -11.43
N ILE A 131 -28.04 12.46 -11.48
CA ILE A 131 -28.39 13.85 -11.12
C ILE A 131 -29.45 14.50 -12.05
N THR A 132 -29.62 13.97 -13.26
CA THR A 132 -30.63 14.44 -14.23
C THR A 132 -31.81 13.46 -14.39
N ALA A 133 -31.84 12.39 -13.58
CA ALA A 133 -32.82 11.33 -13.68
C ALA A 133 -34.10 11.64 -12.88
N ALA A 134 -35.14 10.81 -13.05
CA ALA A 134 -36.37 10.88 -12.26
C ALA A 134 -36.08 10.63 -10.77
N PRO A 135 -36.91 11.16 -9.84
CA PRO A 135 -36.66 11.07 -8.38
C PRO A 135 -36.42 9.65 -7.86
N GLU A 136 -37.09 8.66 -8.43
CA GLU A 136 -36.94 7.25 -8.03
C GLU A 136 -35.53 6.72 -8.35
N ARG A 137 -34.97 7.14 -9.49
CA ARG A 137 -33.58 6.79 -9.88
C ARG A 137 -32.56 7.51 -9.02
N VAL A 138 -32.84 8.76 -8.64
CA VAL A 138 -32.00 9.51 -7.67
C VAL A 138 -31.94 8.77 -6.33
N ALA A 139 -33.12 8.36 -5.81
CA ALA A 139 -33.18 7.61 -4.55
C ALA A 139 -32.44 6.27 -4.63
N PHE A 140 -32.60 5.54 -5.75
CA PHE A 140 -31.87 4.28 -5.98
C PHE A 140 -30.36 4.50 -6.02
N ALA A 141 -29.89 5.50 -6.78
CA ALA A 141 -28.47 5.81 -6.90
C ALA A 141 -27.86 6.23 -5.56
N TYR A 142 -28.58 7.02 -4.76
CA TYR A 142 -28.14 7.38 -3.41
C TYR A 142 -27.94 6.16 -2.52
N ASN A 143 -28.92 5.23 -2.49
CA ASN A 143 -28.80 3.99 -1.75
C ASN A 143 -27.64 3.13 -2.26
N LEU A 144 -27.45 3.04 -3.58
CA LEU A 144 -26.33 2.31 -4.16
C LEU A 144 -24.99 2.90 -3.72
N VAL A 145 -24.82 4.23 -3.80
CA VAL A 145 -23.60 4.92 -3.32
C VAL A 145 -23.36 4.66 -1.83
N HIS A 146 -24.41 4.65 -1.01
CA HIS A 146 -24.31 4.31 0.40
C HIS A 146 -23.76 2.89 0.62
N TYR A 147 -24.31 1.89 -0.06
CA TYR A 147 -23.83 0.50 0.05
C TYR A 147 -22.41 0.33 -0.52
N LEU A 148 -22.09 0.99 -1.64
CA LEU A 148 -20.72 1.01 -2.16
C LEU A 148 -19.75 1.60 -1.14
N GLY A 149 -20.16 2.61 -0.38
CA GLY A 149 -19.38 3.18 0.73
C GLY A 149 -19.08 2.18 1.84
N VAL A 150 -20.04 1.30 2.17
CA VAL A 150 -19.81 0.21 3.14
C VAL A 150 -18.76 -0.77 2.62
N VAL A 151 -18.93 -1.25 1.39
CA VAL A 151 -17.96 -2.19 0.75
C VAL A 151 -16.57 -1.58 0.66
N LEU A 152 -16.47 -0.31 0.25
CA LEU A 152 -15.23 0.45 0.20
C LEU A 152 -14.52 0.49 1.57
N ASN A 153 -15.27 0.83 2.63
CA ASN A 153 -14.72 0.90 3.99
C ASN A 153 -14.19 -0.46 4.46
N ASP A 154 -14.90 -1.55 4.17
CA ASP A 154 -14.49 -2.89 4.56
C ASP A 154 -13.26 -3.35 3.76
N LEU A 155 -13.21 -3.07 2.45
CA LEU A 155 -12.02 -3.34 1.63
C LEU A 155 -10.80 -2.54 2.11
N ALA A 156 -10.98 -1.27 2.47
CA ALA A 156 -9.90 -0.44 2.99
C ALA A 156 -9.39 -0.98 4.34
N LYS A 157 -10.29 -1.33 5.26
CA LYS A 157 -9.93 -1.95 6.55
C LYS A 157 -9.16 -3.25 6.35
N LEU A 158 -9.65 -4.13 5.48
CA LEU A 158 -8.97 -5.39 5.13
C LEU A 158 -7.57 -5.11 4.56
N GLY A 159 -7.46 -4.15 3.64
CA GLY A 159 -6.21 -3.75 3.04
C GLY A 159 -5.18 -3.30 4.10
N TRP A 160 -5.57 -2.42 5.01
CA TRP A 160 -4.69 -1.95 6.08
C TRP A 160 -4.28 -3.04 7.06
N ILE A 161 -5.20 -3.94 7.45
CA ILE A 161 -4.88 -5.06 8.35
C ILE A 161 -3.85 -6.00 7.68
N LEU A 162 -4.05 -6.35 6.40
CA LEU A 162 -3.13 -7.21 5.68
C LEU A 162 -1.76 -6.57 5.47
N GLN A 163 -1.71 -5.27 5.17
CA GLN A 163 -0.44 -4.54 5.07
C GLN A 163 0.26 -4.41 6.43
N ALA A 164 -0.48 -4.20 7.51
CA ALA A 164 0.07 -4.18 8.87
C ALA A 164 0.62 -5.56 9.28
N ALA A 165 -0.10 -6.64 8.95
CA ALA A 165 0.38 -8.01 9.19
C ALA A 165 1.68 -8.30 8.42
N ALA A 166 1.79 -7.85 7.19
CA ALA A 166 3.01 -7.95 6.39
C ALA A 166 4.17 -7.17 7.00
N ALA A 167 3.93 -5.91 7.36
CA ALA A 167 4.93 -5.06 8.01
C ALA A 167 5.42 -5.67 9.33
N LEU A 168 4.51 -6.23 10.14
CA LEU A 168 4.85 -6.96 11.36
C LEU A 168 5.72 -8.19 11.07
N ALA A 169 5.34 -9.01 10.08
CA ALA A 169 6.07 -10.21 9.70
C ALA A 169 7.52 -9.90 9.30
N TRP A 170 7.74 -8.85 8.51
CA TRP A 170 9.08 -8.40 8.12
C TRP A 170 9.84 -7.76 9.27
N SER A 171 9.16 -7.01 10.12
CA SER A 171 9.74 -6.34 11.28
C SER A 171 10.32 -7.32 12.30
N ILE A 172 9.68 -8.48 12.49
CA ILE A 172 10.21 -9.57 13.35
C ILE A 172 11.59 -10.04 12.86
N GLY A 173 11.79 -10.11 11.53
CA GLY A 173 13.08 -10.40 10.93
C GLY A 173 14.10 -9.28 11.19
N LEU A 174 13.69 -8.03 10.93
CA LEU A 174 14.53 -6.85 11.05
C LEU A 174 15.00 -6.56 12.49
N ILE A 175 14.16 -6.81 13.51
CA ILE A 175 14.52 -6.61 14.93
C ILE A 175 15.73 -7.48 15.34
N ARG A 176 15.90 -8.63 14.71
CA ARG A 176 17.02 -9.54 14.98
C ARG A 176 18.34 -9.06 14.38
N GLU A 177 18.28 -8.08 13.48
CA GLU A 177 19.47 -7.46 12.90
C GLU A 177 20.14 -6.49 13.88
N ARG A 178 21.36 -6.05 13.54
CA ARG A 178 22.08 -5.04 14.29
C ARG A 178 21.94 -3.67 13.61
N GLY A 179 22.12 -2.61 14.37
CA GLY A 179 22.15 -1.24 13.84
C GLY A 179 20.78 -0.77 13.29
N PHE A 180 20.80 -0.14 12.13
CA PHE A 180 19.63 0.55 11.56
C PHE A 180 18.46 -0.39 11.22
N GLY A 181 18.71 -1.64 10.81
CA GLY A 181 17.67 -2.64 10.57
C GLY A 181 16.80 -2.89 11.79
N ARG A 182 17.42 -3.00 12.99
CA ARG A 182 16.68 -3.15 14.24
C ARG A 182 15.75 -1.98 14.55
N THR A 183 16.20 -0.75 14.30
CA THR A 183 15.37 0.46 14.48
C THR A 183 14.16 0.44 13.55
N VAL A 184 14.38 0.12 12.27
CA VAL A 184 13.29 -0.01 11.29
C VAL A 184 12.31 -1.11 11.70
N GLY A 185 12.81 -2.25 12.18
CA GLY A 185 11.97 -3.33 12.70
C GLY A 185 11.11 -2.88 13.89
N ALA A 186 11.68 -2.14 14.85
CA ALA A 186 10.92 -1.60 15.97
C ALA A 186 9.82 -0.61 15.50
N ILE A 187 10.13 0.28 14.58
CA ILE A 187 9.16 1.19 13.95
C ILE A 187 8.02 0.39 13.30
N GLY A 188 8.33 -0.68 12.55
CA GLY A 188 7.33 -1.48 11.88
C GLY A 188 6.40 -2.23 12.83
N VAL A 189 6.91 -2.73 13.96
CA VAL A 189 6.05 -3.33 15.01
C VAL A 189 5.10 -2.31 15.59
N LEU A 190 5.60 -1.13 15.97
CA LEU A 190 4.77 -0.06 16.55
C LEU A 190 3.73 0.45 15.56
N SER A 191 4.11 0.71 14.30
CA SER A 191 3.20 1.14 13.25
C SER A 191 2.13 0.10 12.97
N SER A 192 2.50 -1.19 12.89
CA SER A 192 1.54 -2.28 12.67
C SER A 192 0.54 -2.40 13.83
N ALA A 193 1.02 -2.34 15.07
CA ALA A 193 0.16 -2.38 16.25
C ALA A 193 -0.83 -1.20 16.26
N LEU A 194 -0.37 0.01 15.95
CA LEU A 194 -1.22 1.19 15.88
C LEU A 194 -2.28 1.07 14.79
N VAL A 195 -1.91 0.62 13.58
CA VAL A 195 -2.87 0.39 12.49
C VAL A 195 -3.95 -0.61 12.92
N VAL A 196 -3.57 -1.76 13.49
CA VAL A 196 -4.53 -2.78 13.92
C VAL A 196 -5.44 -2.25 15.03
N LEU A 197 -4.89 -1.57 16.03
CA LEU A 197 -5.68 -0.99 17.13
C LEU A 197 -6.70 0.02 16.61
N VAL A 198 -6.30 0.91 15.71
CA VAL A 198 -7.19 1.93 15.14
C VAL A 198 -8.26 1.31 14.26
N VAL A 199 -7.88 0.37 13.36
CA VAL A 199 -8.83 -0.24 12.43
C VAL A 199 -9.84 -1.12 13.17
N VAL A 200 -9.39 -1.97 14.09
CA VAL A 200 -10.27 -2.86 14.88
C VAL A 200 -11.10 -2.05 15.88
N GLY A 201 -10.54 -1.00 16.49
CA GLY A 201 -11.26 -0.10 17.38
C GLY A 201 -12.28 0.81 16.70
N SER A 202 -12.21 0.95 15.35
CA SER A 202 -13.20 1.67 14.56
C SER A 202 -14.42 0.79 14.31
N ALA A 203 -15.58 1.12 14.89
CA ALA A 203 -16.81 0.32 14.77
C ALA A 203 -17.25 0.17 13.29
N THR A 204 -18.30 0.84 12.84
CA THR A 204 -18.82 0.69 11.49
C THR A 204 -18.11 1.59 10.48
N ASN A 205 -17.85 2.84 10.83
CA ASN A 205 -17.17 3.81 9.98
C ASN A 205 -15.91 4.36 10.66
N MET A 206 -14.83 4.50 9.92
CA MET A 206 -13.63 5.15 10.41
C MET A 206 -13.84 6.66 10.52
N SER A 207 -13.61 7.20 11.72
CA SER A 207 -13.56 8.66 11.90
C SER A 207 -12.37 9.26 11.15
N MET A 208 -12.43 10.54 10.83
CA MET A 208 -11.29 11.25 10.22
C MET A 208 -10.02 11.14 11.08
N THR A 209 -10.16 11.21 12.40
CA THR A 209 -9.02 11.05 13.33
C THR A 209 -8.41 9.64 13.25
N ALA A 210 -9.25 8.60 13.15
CA ALA A 210 -8.80 7.23 12.98
C ALA A 210 -8.05 7.06 11.64
N LEU A 211 -8.60 7.59 10.56
CA LEU A 211 -7.95 7.58 9.25
C LEU A 211 -6.58 8.26 9.28
N LEU A 212 -6.49 9.46 9.86
CA LEU A 212 -5.22 10.17 10.01
C LEU A 212 -4.20 9.38 10.83
N GLY A 213 -4.64 8.69 11.87
CA GLY A 213 -3.78 7.81 12.69
C GLY A 213 -3.18 6.66 11.86
N VAL A 214 -4.00 5.99 11.04
CA VAL A 214 -3.54 4.92 10.13
C VAL A 214 -2.56 5.48 9.11
N LEU A 215 -2.90 6.59 8.46
CA LEU A 215 -2.05 7.21 7.44
C LEU A 215 -0.69 7.62 8.00
N LEU A 216 -0.66 8.21 9.22
CA LEU A 216 0.58 8.58 9.89
C LEU A 216 1.44 7.36 10.22
N ALA A 217 0.84 6.28 10.74
CA ALA A 217 1.55 5.04 11.03
C ALA A 217 2.16 4.43 9.75
N GLN A 218 1.39 4.40 8.66
CA GLN A 218 1.85 3.92 7.36
C GLN A 218 2.96 4.80 6.78
N LEU A 219 2.83 6.13 6.87
CA LEU A 219 3.85 7.08 6.43
C LEU A 219 5.19 6.83 7.14
N ILE A 220 5.17 6.70 8.47
CA ILE A 220 6.38 6.45 9.27
C ILE A 220 7.04 5.13 8.86
N TRP A 221 6.25 4.05 8.72
CA TRP A 221 6.76 2.75 8.26
C TRP A 221 7.33 2.82 6.86
N ASN A 222 6.61 3.41 5.91
CA ASN A 222 7.02 3.50 4.51
C ASN A 222 8.34 4.26 4.36
N ILE A 223 8.49 5.40 5.05
CA ILE A 223 9.74 6.18 5.04
C ILE A 223 10.89 5.39 5.68
N ALA A 224 10.65 4.72 6.80
CA ALA A 224 11.68 3.90 7.45
C ALA A 224 12.15 2.75 6.53
N ALA A 225 11.22 2.04 5.88
CA ALA A 225 11.51 0.99 4.91
C ALA A 225 12.24 1.53 3.66
N ALA A 226 11.82 2.69 3.14
CA ALA A 226 12.48 3.35 2.01
C ALA A 226 13.94 3.68 2.34
N VAL A 227 14.19 4.30 3.49
CA VAL A 227 15.56 4.65 3.94
C VAL A 227 16.41 3.41 4.13
N LEU A 228 15.85 2.31 4.67
CA LEU A 228 16.53 1.03 4.79
C LEU A 228 17.00 0.50 3.43
N LEU A 229 16.13 0.57 2.41
CA LEU A 229 16.45 0.12 1.06
C LEU A 229 17.46 1.03 0.36
N ILE A 230 17.38 2.34 0.55
CA ILE A 230 18.30 3.32 -0.07
C ILE A 230 19.71 3.20 0.51
N ARG A 231 19.83 3.01 1.84
CA ARG A 231 21.10 2.95 2.55
C ARG A 231 21.78 1.58 2.50
N ALA A 232 21.10 0.59 1.97
CA ALA A 232 21.62 -0.76 1.94
C ALA A 232 22.91 -0.86 1.11
N PRO A 233 24.01 -1.42 1.66
CA PRO A 233 25.22 -1.70 0.90
C PRO A 233 24.92 -2.68 -0.25
N ALA A 234 25.69 -2.55 -1.34
CA ALA A 234 25.50 -3.35 -2.55
C ALA A 234 25.59 -4.87 -2.30
N ASP A 235 26.36 -5.30 -1.30
CA ASP A 235 26.72 -6.70 -1.06
C ASP A 235 26.08 -7.31 0.19
N SER A 236 25.23 -6.59 0.92
CA SER A 236 24.62 -7.12 2.14
C SER A 236 23.43 -8.04 1.81
N ARG A 237 23.66 -9.35 1.84
CA ARG A 237 22.61 -10.33 2.14
C ARG A 237 22.38 -10.31 3.65
N PHE A 238 21.15 -10.08 4.08
CA PHE A 238 20.77 -10.24 5.49
C PHE A 238 20.53 -11.70 5.82
#